data_fe29ea60a6cf32b58dda0d1c0d3c24dc
#
_entry.id   fe29ea60a6cf32b58dda0d1c0d3c24dc
#
_cell.length_a   1.000
_cell.length_b   1.000
_cell.length_c   1.000
_cell.angle_alpha   90.00
_cell.angle_beta   90.00
_cell.angle_gamma   90.00
#
_symmetry.space_group_name_H-M   'P 1'
#
loop_
_entity.id
_entity.type
_entity.pdbx_description
1 polymer ?
#
loop_
_entity_poly.entity_id
_entity_poly.type
_entity_poly.pdbx_seq_one_letter_code
_entity_poly.pdbx_strand_id
1 'polypeptide(L)'
;MAAPFECSWEAGGTVVAHQIRVVAELMEGGRVVRTVRTKALGYAEKVDVDVVQVIATVTDSNGHFVSGLPRSAFHIAEDGKPQKLSHFGSEDVPLELIVAVDVSGSMTPAMPRVKAAVKEFLGAAPSRDQVTLLGFNDSIFALTRRTVDRAERMKAVDRLAPWGATALYDVILRGVDMLGKQPGRRAIVIFSDGEDQGSHASIVDAERRLQASDVTLYMIAQGRGVEVAALKTVMLRLVEPTGGRALFSDSIDQLHAAFTDLLEELSNQYLLGYESSNARRDDTFRKITVQVDGQSRVRARQGYRAAAPK
;
A
#
# COMPACT_ATOMS: atom_id res chain seq x y z
N MET A 1 15.26 -5.19 44.25
CA MET A 1 15.80 -5.54 42.94
C MET A 1 17.31 -5.56 43.03
N ALA A 2 17.96 -6.57 42.49
CA ALA A 2 19.43 -6.66 42.46
C ALA A 2 19.98 -5.86 41.27
N ALA A 3 21.12 -5.15 41.46
CA ALA A 3 21.84 -4.49 40.38
C ALA A 3 22.42 -5.54 39.38
N PRO A 4 22.64 -5.18 38.10
CA PRO A 4 22.56 -3.84 37.53
C PRO A 4 21.14 -3.40 37.15
N PHE A 5 20.86 -2.11 37.28
CA PHE A 5 19.63 -1.50 36.78
C PHE A 5 19.90 -1.02 35.36
N GLU A 6 19.20 -1.59 34.39
CA GLU A 6 19.34 -1.24 32.98
C GLU A 6 18.08 -0.51 32.49
N CYS A 7 18.27 0.55 31.70
CA CYS A 7 17.21 1.28 31.03
C CYS A 7 17.64 1.52 29.59
N SER A 8 16.84 1.09 28.63
CA SER A 8 17.03 1.40 27.21
C SER A 8 16.16 2.58 26.81
N TRP A 9 16.72 3.44 25.97
CA TRP A 9 16.04 4.61 25.44
C TRP A 9 16.29 4.68 23.92
N GLU A 10 15.22 4.89 23.16
CA GLU A 10 15.30 5.06 21.71
C GLU A 10 15.45 6.54 21.35
N ALA A 11 16.54 6.87 20.68
CA ALA A 11 16.91 8.25 20.33
C ALA A 11 16.04 8.88 19.21
N GLY A 12 15.19 8.08 18.55
CA GLY A 12 14.47 8.50 17.34
C GLY A 12 15.39 8.62 16.10
N GLY A 13 14.80 8.95 14.95
CA GLY A 13 15.49 9.02 13.65
C GLY A 13 16.26 10.32 13.38
N THR A 14 16.31 11.28 14.30
CA THR A 14 17.01 12.55 14.13
C THR A 14 18.39 12.54 14.77
N VAL A 15 19.43 12.91 14.00
CA VAL A 15 20.81 12.99 14.48
C VAL A 15 21.02 14.34 15.18
N VAL A 16 20.59 14.42 16.43
CA VAL A 16 20.77 15.60 17.28
C VAL A 16 21.48 15.22 18.58
N ALA A 17 22.13 16.19 19.23
CA ALA A 17 22.68 15.96 20.55
C ALA A 17 21.53 15.82 21.57
N HIS A 18 21.53 14.73 22.31
CA HIS A 18 20.57 14.51 23.39
C HIS A 18 21.25 14.69 24.75
N GLN A 19 20.50 15.21 25.69
CA GLN A 19 20.92 15.25 27.10
C GLN A 19 20.03 14.27 27.89
N ILE A 20 20.64 13.17 28.33
CA ILE A 20 19.95 12.14 29.11
C ILE A 20 20.26 12.40 30.58
N ARG A 21 19.23 12.61 31.37
CA ARG A 21 19.33 12.81 32.83
C ARG A 21 18.74 11.61 33.52
N VAL A 22 19.60 10.85 34.19
CA VAL A 22 19.21 9.71 35.01
C VAL A 22 19.12 10.18 36.47
N VAL A 23 18.00 9.90 37.10
CA VAL A 23 17.74 10.23 38.48
C VAL A 23 17.43 8.92 39.21
N ALA A 24 18.22 8.59 40.22
CA ALA A 24 17.97 7.48 41.12
C ALA A 24 17.55 8.04 42.52
N GLU A 25 16.44 7.56 43.01
CA GLU A 25 15.98 7.84 44.38
C GLU A 25 16.38 6.66 45.27
N LEU A 26 17.07 6.94 46.37
CA LEU A 26 17.53 5.92 47.30
C LEU A 26 16.44 5.69 48.36
N MET A 27 16.32 4.43 48.79
CA MET A 27 15.29 4.06 49.80
C MET A 27 15.43 4.79 51.14
N GLU A 28 16.60 5.36 51.41
CA GLU A 28 16.88 6.16 52.62
C GLU A 28 16.68 7.69 52.41
N GLY A 29 16.01 8.09 51.32
CA GLY A 29 15.68 9.50 51.07
C GLY A 29 16.76 10.30 50.35
N GLY A 30 17.81 9.69 49.84
CA GLY A 30 18.84 10.32 49.01
C GLY A 30 18.47 10.31 47.50
N ARG A 31 18.99 11.31 46.77
CA ARG A 31 18.81 11.40 45.32
C ARG A 31 20.15 11.52 44.61
N VAL A 32 20.42 10.63 43.65
CA VAL A 32 21.61 10.68 42.80
C VAL A 32 21.19 11.07 41.38
N VAL A 33 21.84 12.08 40.83
CA VAL A 33 21.57 12.56 39.48
C VAL A 33 22.85 12.38 38.62
N ARG A 34 22.71 11.78 37.47
CA ARG A 34 23.75 11.71 36.44
C ARG A 34 23.21 12.27 35.11
N THR A 35 24.00 13.08 34.45
CA THR A 35 23.68 13.64 33.16
C THR A 35 24.70 13.18 32.16
N VAL A 36 24.27 12.54 31.09
CA VAL A 36 25.08 12.14 29.95
C VAL A 36 24.63 12.96 28.73
N ARG A 37 25.57 13.50 27.99
CA ARG A 37 25.30 14.16 26.71
C ARG A 37 25.83 13.30 25.59
N THR A 38 24.97 12.97 24.63
CA THR A 38 25.42 12.39 23.36
C THR A 38 26.01 13.50 22.48
N LYS A 39 27.00 13.18 21.66
CA LYS A 39 27.50 14.13 20.67
C LYS A 39 26.64 14.02 19.42
N ALA A 40 26.16 15.15 18.88
CA ALA A 40 25.71 15.16 17.50
C ALA A 40 26.93 14.87 16.63
N LEU A 41 26.81 13.86 15.76
CA LEU A 41 27.82 13.67 14.71
C LEU A 41 27.68 14.86 13.74
N GLY A 42 28.67 15.74 13.71
CA GLY A 42 28.67 16.95 12.88
C GLY A 42 28.72 16.71 11.37
N TYR A 43 28.66 15.46 10.95
CA TYR A 43 28.59 15.01 9.57
C TYR A 43 27.76 13.73 9.50
N ALA A 44 26.44 13.89 9.52
CA ALA A 44 25.56 12.94 8.89
C ALA A 44 25.16 13.57 7.56
N GLU A 45 25.86 13.26 6.48
CA GLU A 45 25.19 13.32 5.18
C GLU A 45 23.91 12.51 5.37
N LYS A 46 22.76 13.18 5.26
CA LYS A 46 21.52 12.48 4.96
C LYS A 46 21.73 11.90 3.56
N VAL A 47 22.28 10.69 3.52
CA VAL A 47 22.15 9.87 2.34
C VAL A 47 20.68 9.47 2.36
N ASP A 48 19.83 10.28 1.74
CA ASP A 48 18.49 9.88 1.36
C ASP A 48 18.67 8.78 0.30
N VAL A 49 18.86 7.56 0.78
CA VAL A 49 18.90 6.40 -0.09
C VAL A 49 17.45 6.15 -0.48
N ASP A 50 17.06 6.65 -1.65
CA ASP A 50 15.77 6.39 -2.25
C ASP A 50 15.73 4.92 -2.71
N VAL A 51 15.29 4.04 -1.82
CA VAL A 51 15.01 2.64 -2.17
C VAL A 51 13.75 2.60 -3.03
N VAL A 52 13.90 2.12 -4.25
CA VAL A 52 12.76 1.85 -5.13
C VAL A 52 12.13 0.54 -4.68
N GLN A 53 10.90 0.61 -4.15
CA GLN A 53 10.14 -0.55 -3.73
C GLN A 53 9.32 -1.11 -4.89
N VAL A 54 9.32 -2.43 -5.00
CA VAL A 54 8.59 -3.15 -6.04
C VAL A 54 7.88 -4.34 -5.40
N ILE A 55 6.55 -4.32 -5.46
CA ILE A 55 5.75 -5.49 -5.11
C ILE A 55 5.69 -6.41 -6.33
N ALA A 56 5.98 -7.69 -6.12
CA ALA A 56 5.93 -8.71 -7.16
C ALA A 56 5.01 -9.85 -6.74
N THR A 57 4.13 -10.26 -7.65
CA THR A 57 3.31 -11.47 -7.55
C THR A 57 3.82 -12.48 -8.54
N VAL A 58 4.09 -13.70 -8.09
CA VAL A 58 4.61 -14.79 -8.92
C VAL A 58 3.58 -15.90 -9.01
N THR A 59 3.28 -16.35 -10.23
CA THR A 59 2.37 -17.48 -10.46
C THR A 59 3.02 -18.54 -11.35
N ASP A 60 2.62 -19.79 -11.14
CA ASP A 60 2.99 -20.91 -12.01
C ASP A 60 2.23 -20.86 -13.36
N SER A 61 2.47 -21.86 -14.21
CA SER A 61 1.78 -21.98 -15.51
C SER A 61 0.27 -22.16 -15.40
N ASN A 62 -0.23 -22.66 -14.27
CA ASN A 62 -1.65 -22.90 -13.99
C ASN A 62 -2.33 -21.68 -13.34
N GLY A 63 -1.55 -20.66 -12.96
CA GLY A 63 -2.05 -19.44 -12.32
C GLY A 63 -2.05 -19.50 -10.79
N HIS A 64 -1.53 -20.56 -10.15
CA HIS A 64 -1.41 -20.61 -8.69
C HIS A 64 -0.26 -19.73 -8.22
N PHE A 65 -0.44 -19.07 -7.08
CA PHE A 65 0.61 -18.25 -6.48
C PHE A 65 1.77 -19.13 -6.01
N VAL A 66 2.99 -18.67 -6.29
CA VAL A 66 4.22 -19.33 -5.85
C VAL A 66 4.82 -18.54 -4.70
N SER A 67 4.82 -19.15 -3.51
CA SER A 67 5.40 -18.60 -2.29
C SER A 67 6.75 -19.26 -1.95
N GLY A 68 7.49 -18.71 -0.97
CA GLY A 68 8.73 -19.29 -0.47
C GLY A 68 9.94 -19.23 -1.42
N LEU A 69 9.88 -18.46 -2.50
CA LEU A 69 11.03 -18.28 -3.40
C LEU A 69 12.16 -17.51 -2.69
N PRO A 70 13.42 -17.96 -2.86
CA PRO A 70 14.55 -17.27 -2.27
C PRO A 70 14.87 -15.96 -3.02
N ARG A 71 15.49 -15.00 -2.31
CA ARG A 71 15.95 -13.73 -2.89
C ARG A 71 16.77 -13.90 -4.17
N SER A 72 17.60 -14.96 -4.23
CA SER A 72 18.48 -15.24 -5.37
C SER A 72 17.75 -15.57 -6.66
N ALA A 73 16.48 -15.98 -6.58
CA ALA A 73 15.66 -16.27 -7.74
C ALA A 73 15.15 -15.01 -8.47
N PHE A 74 15.22 -13.82 -7.83
CA PHE A 74 14.69 -12.59 -8.37
C PHE A 74 15.74 -11.75 -9.06
N HIS A 75 15.47 -11.37 -10.30
CA HIS A 75 16.29 -10.47 -11.11
C HIS A 75 15.48 -9.23 -11.47
N ILE A 76 16.03 -8.05 -11.16
CA ILE A 76 15.39 -6.77 -11.44
C ILE A 76 16.25 -5.92 -12.35
N ALA A 77 15.62 -5.26 -13.31
CA ALA A 77 16.29 -4.31 -14.19
C ALA A 77 15.49 -2.98 -14.25
N GLU A 78 16.21 -1.86 -14.30
CA GLU A 78 15.69 -0.52 -14.53
C GLU A 78 16.21 -0.04 -15.88
N ASP A 79 15.32 0.36 -16.79
CA ASP A 79 15.65 0.77 -18.17
C ASP A 79 16.60 -0.21 -18.87
N GLY A 80 16.40 -1.52 -18.63
CA GLY A 80 17.21 -2.60 -19.17
C GLY A 80 18.54 -2.84 -18.46
N LYS A 81 18.90 -2.04 -17.44
CA LYS A 81 20.13 -2.21 -16.67
C LYS A 81 19.84 -3.04 -15.41
N PRO A 82 20.55 -4.16 -15.17
CA PRO A 82 20.40 -4.95 -13.95
C PRO A 82 20.64 -4.10 -12.70
N GLN A 83 19.79 -4.30 -11.69
CA GLN A 83 19.89 -3.63 -10.39
C GLN A 83 20.14 -4.68 -9.29
N LYS A 84 20.91 -4.29 -8.28
CA LYS A 84 21.16 -5.16 -7.13
C LYS A 84 20.07 -4.98 -6.11
N LEU A 85 19.37 -6.07 -5.77
CA LEU A 85 18.41 -6.04 -4.65
C LEU A 85 19.14 -5.64 -3.36
N SER A 86 18.66 -4.61 -2.67
CA SER A 86 19.10 -4.21 -1.33
C SER A 86 18.19 -4.79 -0.26
N HIS A 87 16.88 -4.87 -0.54
CA HIS A 87 15.84 -5.37 0.36
C HIS A 87 15.06 -6.50 -0.28
N PHE A 88 14.64 -7.44 0.56
CA PHE A 88 13.78 -8.57 0.17
C PHE A 88 12.90 -8.97 1.35
N GLY A 89 11.61 -9.06 1.13
CA GLY A 89 10.61 -9.53 2.09
C GLY A 89 9.59 -10.41 1.39
N SER A 90 9.03 -11.35 2.13
CA SER A 90 7.95 -12.23 1.69
C SER A 90 6.75 -12.13 2.64
N GLU A 91 6.05 -13.18 2.87
CA GLU A 91 4.75 -13.31 3.55
C GLU A 91 4.57 -12.54 4.88
N ASP A 92 5.66 -12.24 5.61
CA ASP A 92 5.59 -11.61 6.94
C ASP A 92 5.56 -10.08 6.93
N VAL A 93 5.68 -9.44 5.76
CA VAL A 93 5.66 -7.97 5.68
C VAL A 93 4.23 -7.46 5.85
N PRO A 94 3.92 -6.67 6.91
CA PRO A 94 2.59 -6.12 7.10
C PRO A 94 2.13 -5.27 5.90
N LEU A 95 0.82 -5.30 5.65
CA LEU A 95 0.17 -4.51 4.61
C LEU A 95 -0.54 -3.30 5.22
N GLU A 96 -0.31 -2.13 4.68
CA GLU A 96 -1.17 -0.97 4.87
C GLU A 96 -2.15 -0.89 3.72
N LEU A 97 -3.42 -1.13 4.02
CA LEU A 97 -4.50 -1.30 3.06
C LEU A 97 -5.52 -0.17 3.18
N ILE A 98 -5.81 0.48 2.07
CA ILE A 98 -6.99 1.31 1.93
C ILE A 98 -8.03 0.52 1.15
N VAL A 99 -9.22 0.39 1.71
CA VAL A 99 -10.41 -0.12 1.03
C VAL A 99 -11.33 1.06 0.80
N ALA A 100 -11.53 1.45 -0.46
CA ALA A 100 -12.39 2.55 -0.86
C ALA A 100 -13.64 1.98 -1.55
N VAL A 101 -14.81 2.32 -1.01
CA VAL A 101 -16.09 1.85 -1.53
C VAL A 101 -16.83 3.03 -2.14
N ASP A 102 -17.16 2.90 -3.40
CA ASP A 102 -18.04 3.80 -4.11
C ASP A 102 -19.44 3.74 -3.50
N VAL A 103 -19.90 4.89 -3.02
CA VAL A 103 -21.25 5.08 -2.49
C VAL A 103 -22.03 6.10 -3.30
N SER A 104 -21.72 6.23 -4.59
CA SER A 104 -22.51 7.02 -5.52
C SER A 104 -23.93 6.45 -5.72
N GLY A 105 -24.83 7.26 -6.28
CA GLY A 105 -26.21 6.86 -6.51
C GLY A 105 -26.36 5.63 -7.41
N SER A 106 -25.45 5.42 -8.38
CA SER A 106 -25.42 4.27 -9.29
C SER A 106 -25.18 2.94 -8.55
N MET A 107 -24.50 2.97 -7.40
CA MET A 107 -24.20 1.80 -6.58
C MET A 107 -25.40 1.32 -5.74
N THR A 108 -26.51 2.06 -5.69
CA THR A 108 -27.69 1.70 -4.86
C THR A 108 -28.14 0.25 -5.03
N PRO A 109 -28.32 -0.28 -6.26
CA PRO A 109 -28.78 -1.67 -6.45
C PRO A 109 -27.72 -2.72 -6.00
N ALA A 110 -26.44 -2.38 -6.09
CA ALA A 110 -25.33 -3.27 -5.75
C ALA A 110 -24.94 -3.20 -4.26
N MET A 111 -25.29 -2.11 -3.55
CA MET A 111 -24.79 -1.79 -2.22
C MET A 111 -24.97 -2.91 -1.18
N PRO A 112 -26.12 -3.62 -1.08
CA PRO A 112 -26.25 -4.73 -0.13
C PRO A 112 -25.21 -5.84 -0.38
N ARG A 113 -24.96 -6.18 -1.64
CA ARG A 113 -23.96 -7.18 -2.05
C ARG A 113 -22.54 -6.69 -1.76
N VAL A 114 -22.25 -5.45 -2.12
CA VAL A 114 -20.95 -4.82 -1.86
C VAL A 114 -20.65 -4.80 -0.36
N LYS A 115 -21.61 -4.41 0.48
CA LYS A 115 -21.43 -4.45 1.94
C LYS A 115 -21.11 -5.84 2.45
N ALA A 116 -21.86 -6.86 2.01
CA ALA A 116 -21.62 -8.25 2.43
C ALA A 116 -20.20 -8.69 2.05
N ALA A 117 -19.81 -8.46 0.82
CA ALA A 117 -18.52 -8.82 0.29
C ALA A 117 -17.36 -8.04 0.93
N VAL A 118 -17.50 -6.73 1.15
CA VAL A 118 -16.50 -5.92 1.87
C VAL A 118 -16.35 -6.39 3.32
N LYS A 119 -17.45 -6.78 4.00
CA LYS A 119 -17.38 -7.37 5.34
C LYS A 119 -16.58 -8.67 5.35
N GLU A 120 -16.83 -9.56 4.40
CA GLU A 120 -16.10 -10.81 4.27
C GLU A 120 -14.62 -10.57 4.04
N PHE A 121 -14.29 -9.73 3.05
CA PHE A 121 -12.91 -9.33 2.76
C PHE A 121 -12.20 -8.76 3.99
N LEU A 122 -12.78 -7.76 4.65
CA LEU A 122 -12.21 -7.13 5.83
C LEU A 122 -12.16 -8.09 7.04
N GLY A 123 -13.08 -9.06 7.09
CA GLY A 123 -13.11 -10.10 8.12
C GLY A 123 -12.00 -11.12 7.97
N ALA A 124 -11.56 -11.40 6.75
CA ALA A 124 -10.49 -12.33 6.43
C ALA A 124 -9.09 -11.67 6.42
N ALA A 125 -9.02 -10.33 6.38
CA ALA A 125 -7.75 -9.61 6.43
C ALA A 125 -6.98 -9.92 7.73
N PRO A 126 -5.68 -10.27 7.67
CA PRO A 126 -4.86 -10.56 8.84
C PRO A 126 -4.87 -9.44 9.88
N SER A 127 -4.78 -9.80 11.17
CA SER A 127 -4.75 -8.82 12.26
C SER A 127 -3.47 -7.98 12.31
N ARG A 128 -2.43 -8.40 11.60
CA ARG A 128 -1.19 -7.61 11.43
C ARG A 128 -1.35 -6.46 10.44
N ASP A 129 -2.35 -6.52 9.54
CA ASP A 129 -2.55 -5.55 8.49
C ASP A 129 -3.37 -4.35 8.99
N GLN A 130 -2.91 -3.16 8.66
CA GLN A 130 -3.59 -1.92 9.01
C GLN A 130 -4.58 -1.54 7.91
N VAL A 131 -5.85 -1.41 8.25
CA VAL A 131 -6.90 -1.12 7.28
C VAL A 131 -7.54 0.23 7.51
N THR A 132 -7.62 1.03 6.46
CA THR A 132 -8.44 2.23 6.38
C THR A 132 -9.61 1.96 5.46
N LEU A 133 -10.84 2.13 5.95
CA LEU A 133 -12.05 2.07 5.13
C LEU A 133 -12.49 3.47 4.75
N LEU A 134 -12.58 3.73 3.46
CA LEU A 134 -13.14 4.97 2.89
C LEU A 134 -14.47 4.68 2.23
N GLY A 135 -15.43 5.59 2.39
CA GLY A 135 -16.53 5.75 1.46
C GLY A 135 -16.23 6.95 0.55
N PHE A 136 -16.62 6.87 -0.70
CA PHE A 136 -16.47 8.00 -1.60
C PHE A 136 -17.64 8.12 -2.58
N ASN A 137 -17.97 9.35 -2.88
CA ASN A 137 -18.88 9.78 -3.94
C ASN A 137 -18.30 11.08 -4.56
N ASP A 138 -18.98 12.20 -4.58
CA ASP A 138 -18.42 13.55 -4.80
C ASP A 138 -17.60 14.06 -3.61
N SER A 139 -17.62 13.33 -2.49
CA SER A 139 -16.85 13.59 -1.28
C SER A 139 -16.13 12.32 -0.81
N ILE A 140 -15.00 12.45 -0.10
CA ILE A 140 -14.23 11.32 0.41
C ILE A 140 -14.23 11.38 1.93
N PHE A 141 -14.69 10.30 2.58
CA PHE A 141 -14.81 10.23 4.03
C PHE A 141 -14.23 8.94 4.59
N ALA A 142 -13.43 9.05 5.65
CA ALA A 142 -12.85 7.91 6.34
C ALA A 142 -13.84 7.36 7.37
N LEU A 143 -14.20 6.09 7.21
CA LEU A 143 -15.03 5.34 8.16
C LEU A 143 -14.19 4.69 9.26
N THR A 144 -12.96 4.25 8.93
CA THR A 144 -11.91 3.86 9.88
C THR A 144 -10.58 4.42 9.44
N ARG A 145 -9.57 4.40 10.33
CA ARG A 145 -8.21 4.81 9.99
C ARG A 145 -7.20 3.85 10.62
N ARG A 146 -6.41 3.16 9.78
CA ARG A 146 -5.29 2.29 10.17
C ARG A 146 -5.64 1.34 11.32
N THR A 147 -6.87 0.80 11.30
CA THR A 147 -7.31 -0.10 12.36
C THR A 147 -6.93 -1.55 12.07
N VAL A 148 -6.53 -2.26 13.11
CA VAL A 148 -6.36 -3.72 13.11
C VAL A 148 -7.58 -4.42 13.72
N ASP A 149 -8.49 -3.68 14.34
CA ASP A 149 -9.69 -4.21 15.00
C ASP A 149 -10.75 -4.63 13.97
N ARG A 150 -11.01 -5.93 13.94
CA ARG A 150 -12.01 -6.55 13.06
C ARG A 150 -13.43 -6.04 13.34
N ALA A 151 -13.80 -5.85 14.62
CA ALA A 151 -15.14 -5.41 14.98
C ALA A 151 -15.40 -3.98 14.55
N GLU A 152 -14.39 -3.11 14.66
CA GLU A 152 -14.43 -1.74 14.15
C GLU A 152 -14.61 -1.72 12.64
N ARG A 153 -13.85 -2.55 11.90
CA ARG A 153 -13.97 -2.69 10.44
C ARG A 153 -15.40 -3.09 10.04
N MET A 154 -15.99 -4.09 10.73
CA MET A 154 -17.33 -4.58 10.42
C MET A 154 -18.41 -3.49 10.63
N LYS A 155 -18.37 -2.79 11.77
CA LYS A 155 -19.31 -1.70 12.08
C LYS A 155 -19.19 -0.53 11.10
N ALA A 156 -18.00 -0.27 10.61
CA ALA A 156 -17.77 0.79 9.65
C ALA A 156 -18.47 0.54 8.32
N VAL A 157 -18.48 -0.71 7.83
CA VAL A 157 -19.17 -1.09 6.58
C VAL A 157 -20.68 -0.80 6.63
N ASP A 158 -21.31 -0.95 7.79
CA ASP A 158 -22.76 -0.67 7.93
C ASP A 158 -23.12 0.79 7.67
N ARG A 159 -22.18 1.71 7.87
CA ARG A 159 -22.37 3.16 7.65
C ARG A 159 -22.30 3.59 6.17
N LEU A 160 -21.87 2.71 5.27
CA LEU A 160 -21.88 3.00 3.83
C LEU A 160 -23.33 3.23 3.38
N ALA A 161 -23.62 4.34 2.73
CA ALA A 161 -24.94 4.69 2.23
C ALA A 161 -24.81 5.39 0.87
N PRO A 162 -25.51 4.90 -0.18
CA PRO A 162 -25.34 5.43 -1.53
C PRO A 162 -26.08 6.77 -1.71
N TRP A 163 -25.33 7.75 -2.25
CA TRP A 163 -25.85 9.04 -2.71
C TRP A 163 -24.79 9.81 -3.52
N GLY A 164 -25.15 10.81 -4.30
CA GLY A 164 -24.22 11.70 -5.02
C GLY A 164 -23.61 11.11 -6.29
N ALA A 165 -22.60 11.79 -6.81
CA ALA A 165 -21.81 11.41 -7.99
C ALA A 165 -20.58 10.57 -7.58
N THR A 166 -19.64 10.31 -8.51
CA THR A 166 -18.45 9.49 -8.27
C THR A 166 -17.19 10.30 -8.54
N ALA A 167 -16.32 10.48 -7.54
CA ALA A 167 -15.00 11.11 -7.66
C ALA A 167 -13.88 10.07 -7.60
N LEU A 168 -13.79 9.23 -8.64
CA LEU A 168 -12.88 8.09 -8.70
C LEU A 168 -11.41 8.50 -8.69
N TYR A 169 -11.05 9.52 -9.49
CA TYR A 169 -9.64 9.94 -9.56
C TYR A 169 -9.21 10.65 -8.28
N ASP A 170 -10.10 11.43 -7.68
CA ASP A 170 -9.80 12.12 -6.42
C ASP A 170 -9.56 11.13 -5.27
N VAL A 171 -10.32 10.03 -5.18
CA VAL A 171 -10.09 9.01 -4.14
C VAL A 171 -8.78 8.27 -4.35
N ILE A 172 -8.34 8.06 -5.59
CA ILE A 172 -7.01 7.48 -5.89
C ILE A 172 -5.91 8.40 -5.36
N LEU A 173 -5.96 9.69 -5.71
CA LEU A 173 -4.98 10.67 -5.23
C LEU A 173 -4.96 10.71 -3.70
N ARG A 174 -6.13 10.81 -3.10
CA ARG A 174 -6.28 10.85 -1.65
C ARG A 174 -5.74 9.61 -0.95
N GLY A 175 -6.02 8.43 -1.51
CA GLY A 175 -5.52 7.16 -1.00
C GLY A 175 -4.00 7.07 -1.03
N VAL A 176 -3.39 7.46 -2.15
CA VAL A 176 -1.92 7.51 -2.28
C VAL A 176 -1.31 8.48 -1.27
N ASP A 177 -1.93 9.66 -1.06
CA ASP A 177 -1.46 10.63 -0.07
C ASP A 177 -1.57 10.12 1.37
N MET A 178 -2.64 9.40 1.70
CA MET A 178 -2.86 8.83 3.02
C MET A 178 -1.87 7.71 3.35
N LEU A 179 -1.50 6.88 2.38
CA LEU A 179 -0.50 5.83 2.54
C LEU A 179 0.92 6.39 2.68
N GLY A 180 1.19 7.55 2.08
CA GLY A 180 2.49 8.22 2.19
C GLY A 180 3.65 7.39 1.63
N LYS A 181 4.86 7.60 2.16
CA LYS A 181 6.11 6.92 1.76
C LYS A 181 6.70 6.07 2.90
N GLN A 182 5.87 5.37 3.64
CA GLN A 182 6.36 4.49 4.71
C GLN A 182 6.91 3.18 4.10
N PRO A 183 7.95 2.57 4.70
CA PRO A 183 8.41 1.25 4.29
C PRO A 183 7.32 0.20 4.49
N GLY A 184 7.23 -0.78 3.59
CA GLY A 184 6.28 -1.89 3.68
C GLY A 184 5.37 -2.01 2.47
N ARG A 185 4.45 -2.97 2.51
CA ARG A 185 3.48 -3.19 1.43
C ARG A 185 2.32 -2.20 1.58
N ARG A 186 1.94 -1.58 0.48
CA ARG A 186 0.86 -0.60 0.44
C ARG A 186 -0.06 -0.88 -0.74
N ALA A 187 -1.34 -0.97 -0.46
CA ALA A 187 -2.34 -1.22 -1.49
C ALA A 187 -3.60 -0.38 -1.30
N ILE A 188 -4.24 -0.08 -2.42
CA ILE A 188 -5.59 0.49 -2.46
C ILE A 188 -6.47 -0.50 -3.20
N VAL A 189 -7.60 -0.87 -2.60
CA VAL A 189 -8.66 -1.67 -3.24
C VAL A 189 -9.89 -0.79 -3.40
N ILE A 190 -10.33 -0.55 -4.62
CA ILE A 190 -11.48 0.29 -4.93
C ILE A 190 -12.62 -0.58 -5.43
N PHE A 191 -13.80 -0.41 -4.83
CA PHE A 191 -15.08 -0.97 -5.28
C PHE A 191 -15.86 0.13 -5.97
N SER A 192 -16.10 0.00 -7.28
CA SER A 192 -16.81 1.02 -8.06
C SER A 192 -17.38 0.41 -9.34
N ASP A 193 -18.31 1.10 -9.97
CA ASP A 193 -18.70 0.82 -11.35
C ASP A 193 -17.74 1.45 -12.38
N GLY A 194 -16.72 2.19 -11.91
CA GLY A 194 -15.61 2.72 -12.71
C GLY A 194 -15.91 4.00 -13.49
N GLU A 195 -17.10 4.55 -13.38
CA GLU A 195 -17.44 5.82 -14.02
C GLU A 195 -17.05 6.99 -13.12
N ASP A 196 -16.19 7.87 -13.64
CA ASP A 196 -15.86 9.12 -12.96
C ASP A 196 -16.77 10.24 -13.45
N GLN A 197 -17.46 10.91 -12.53
CA GLN A 197 -18.41 11.97 -12.84
C GLN A 197 -18.16 13.25 -12.05
N GLY A 198 -17.35 13.20 -11.00
CA GLY A 198 -17.23 14.27 -10.02
C GLY A 198 -15.83 14.60 -9.57
N SER A 199 -14.79 13.97 -10.12
CA SER A 199 -13.42 14.30 -9.73
C SER A 199 -12.99 15.69 -10.20
N HIS A 200 -12.22 16.37 -9.38
CA HIS A 200 -11.48 17.58 -9.77
C HIS A 200 -10.22 17.20 -10.56
N ALA A 201 -9.61 16.07 -10.21
CA ALA A 201 -8.46 15.52 -10.90
C ALA A 201 -8.85 14.80 -12.19
N SER A 202 -7.91 14.76 -13.14
CA SER A 202 -8.05 13.98 -14.37
C SER A 202 -7.48 12.55 -14.19
N ILE A 203 -7.83 11.65 -15.12
CA ILE A 203 -7.20 10.32 -15.19
C ILE A 203 -5.67 10.41 -15.30
N VAL A 204 -5.16 11.44 -16.02
CA VAL A 204 -3.70 11.65 -16.19
C VAL A 204 -3.05 12.03 -14.86
N ASP A 205 -3.73 12.81 -14.02
CA ASP A 205 -3.24 13.16 -12.68
C ASP A 205 -3.20 11.91 -11.80
N ALA A 206 -4.23 11.05 -11.85
CA ALA A 206 -4.29 9.80 -11.13
C ALA A 206 -3.15 8.85 -11.56
N GLU A 207 -2.94 8.66 -12.86
CA GLU A 207 -1.83 7.86 -13.41
C GLU A 207 -0.47 8.39 -12.94
N ARG A 208 -0.25 9.69 -13.08
CA ARG A 208 1.01 10.32 -12.69
C ARG A 208 1.28 10.15 -11.19
N ARG A 209 0.24 10.29 -10.36
CA ARG A 209 0.34 10.11 -8.92
C ARG A 209 0.65 8.67 -8.53
N LEU A 210 0.00 7.69 -9.18
CA LEU A 210 0.29 6.27 -8.99
C LEU A 210 1.72 5.93 -9.43
N GLN A 211 2.18 6.41 -10.59
CA GLN A 211 3.55 6.21 -11.06
C GLN A 211 4.61 6.83 -10.14
N ALA A 212 4.28 7.93 -9.45
CA ALA A 212 5.16 8.58 -8.48
C ALA A 212 5.11 7.94 -7.08
N SER A 213 4.33 6.88 -6.89
CA SER A 213 4.18 6.13 -5.64
C SER A 213 4.60 4.68 -5.84
N ASP A 214 4.71 3.92 -4.77
CA ASP A 214 4.90 2.47 -4.77
C ASP A 214 3.64 1.72 -4.30
N VAL A 215 2.50 2.38 -4.39
CA VAL A 215 1.19 1.82 -4.05
C VAL A 215 0.71 0.91 -5.17
N THR A 216 0.25 -0.29 -4.81
CA THR A 216 -0.44 -1.19 -5.75
C THR A 216 -1.93 -0.90 -5.72
N LEU A 217 -2.51 -0.65 -6.89
CA LEU A 217 -3.95 -0.38 -7.04
C LEU A 217 -4.68 -1.62 -7.54
N TYR A 218 -5.76 -1.98 -6.85
CA TYR A 218 -6.73 -2.98 -7.27
C TYR A 218 -8.08 -2.33 -7.46
N MET A 219 -8.84 -2.77 -8.46
CA MET A 219 -10.20 -2.32 -8.66
C MET A 219 -11.13 -3.53 -8.81
N ILE A 220 -12.27 -3.50 -8.12
CA ILE A 220 -13.30 -4.52 -8.22
C ILE A 220 -14.51 -3.86 -8.83
N ALA A 221 -14.76 -4.21 -10.10
CA ALA A 221 -15.82 -3.65 -10.91
C ALA A 221 -17.17 -4.29 -10.59
N GLN A 222 -18.19 -3.46 -10.48
CA GLN A 222 -19.59 -3.85 -10.31
C GLN A 222 -20.47 -3.17 -11.35
N GLY A 223 -21.63 -3.78 -11.67
CA GLY A 223 -22.64 -3.17 -12.52
C GLY A 223 -22.07 -2.67 -13.85
N ARG A 224 -22.20 -1.37 -14.13
CA ARG A 224 -21.76 -0.76 -15.40
C ARG A 224 -20.27 -0.98 -15.70
N GLY A 225 -19.42 -1.06 -14.70
CA GLY A 225 -17.99 -1.35 -14.87
C GLY A 225 -17.71 -2.73 -15.46
N VAL A 226 -18.65 -3.66 -15.35
CA VAL A 226 -18.59 -5.00 -15.98
C VAL A 226 -19.13 -4.98 -17.40
N GLU A 227 -20.14 -4.18 -17.67
CA GLU A 227 -20.87 -4.19 -18.94
C GLU A 227 -20.24 -3.27 -19.98
N VAL A 228 -19.70 -2.12 -19.55
CA VAL A 228 -19.21 -1.05 -20.43
C VAL A 228 -17.72 -1.20 -20.70
N ALA A 229 -17.35 -1.55 -21.94
CA ALA A 229 -15.96 -1.78 -22.35
C ALA A 229 -15.04 -0.57 -22.09
N ALA A 230 -15.54 0.66 -22.25
CA ALA A 230 -14.77 1.88 -21.99
C ALA A 230 -14.36 1.98 -20.50
N LEU A 231 -15.27 1.62 -19.58
CA LEU A 231 -14.97 1.63 -18.14
C LEU A 231 -13.95 0.54 -17.77
N LYS A 232 -14.05 -0.65 -18.38
CA LYS A 232 -13.01 -1.69 -18.24
C LYS A 232 -11.63 -1.18 -18.66
N THR A 233 -11.57 -0.47 -19.79
CA THR A 233 -10.32 0.11 -20.29
C THR A 233 -9.74 1.13 -19.32
N VAL A 234 -10.56 2.00 -18.74
CA VAL A 234 -10.13 2.96 -17.71
C VAL A 234 -9.56 2.25 -16.49
N MET A 235 -10.25 1.24 -15.98
CA MET A 235 -9.79 0.48 -14.82
C MET A 235 -8.45 -0.22 -15.09
N LEU A 236 -8.32 -0.92 -16.21
CA LEU A 236 -7.07 -1.60 -16.59
C LEU A 236 -5.91 -0.61 -16.73
N ARG A 237 -6.17 0.53 -17.36
CA ARG A 237 -5.19 1.61 -17.53
C ARG A 237 -4.65 2.14 -16.19
N LEU A 238 -5.48 2.19 -15.15
CA LEU A 238 -5.08 2.65 -13.82
C LEU A 238 -4.32 1.56 -13.01
N VAL A 239 -4.76 0.29 -13.08
CA VAL A 239 -4.23 -0.76 -12.21
C VAL A 239 -2.95 -1.41 -12.75
N GLU A 240 -2.88 -1.73 -14.04
CA GLU A 240 -1.78 -2.49 -14.62
C GLU A 240 -0.40 -1.85 -14.41
N PRO A 241 -0.21 -0.52 -14.57
CA PRO A 241 1.08 0.11 -14.35
C PRO A 241 1.59 -0.01 -12.91
N THR A 242 0.69 -0.22 -11.93
CA THR A 242 1.03 -0.37 -10.50
C THR A 242 1.41 -1.80 -10.11
N GLY A 243 1.25 -2.78 -11.02
CA GLY A 243 1.35 -4.20 -10.72
C GLY A 243 0.10 -4.80 -10.09
N GLY A 244 -0.97 -4.03 -9.97
CA GLY A 244 -2.27 -4.50 -9.54
C GLY A 244 -3.13 -5.05 -10.68
N ARG A 245 -4.42 -5.26 -10.42
CA ARG A 245 -5.36 -5.74 -11.44
C ARG A 245 -6.79 -5.28 -11.18
N ALA A 246 -7.58 -5.27 -12.24
CA ALA A 246 -9.02 -5.10 -12.17
C ALA A 246 -9.71 -6.47 -12.19
N LEU A 247 -10.65 -6.66 -11.28
CA LEU A 247 -11.50 -7.83 -11.16
C LEU A 247 -12.92 -7.42 -11.55
N PHE A 248 -13.56 -8.21 -12.40
CA PHE A 248 -14.89 -7.89 -12.92
C PHE A 248 -15.88 -8.93 -12.43
N SER A 249 -16.94 -8.49 -11.74
CA SER A 249 -17.92 -9.36 -11.11
C SER A 249 -19.34 -8.87 -11.39
N ASP A 250 -20.15 -9.69 -12.03
CA ASP A 250 -21.56 -9.45 -12.30
C ASP A 250 -22.50 -10.24 -11.39
N SER A 251 -21.96 -11.16 -10.59
CA SER A 251 -22.70 -11.98 -9.64
C SER A 251 -22.07 -11.98 -8.23
N ILE A 252 -22.84 -12.45 -7.24
CA ILE A 252 -22.36 -12.60 -5.85
C ILE A 252 -21.21 -13.62 -5.80
N ASP A 253 -21.37 -14.76 -6.48
CA ASP A 253 -20.36 -15.83 -6.45
C ASP A 253 -19.03 -15.39 -7.08
N GLN A 254 -19.09 -14.64 -8.17
CA GLN A 254 -17.90 -14.06 -8.79
C GLN A 254 -17.25 -13.00 -7.89
N LEU A 255 -18.04 -12.24 -7.15
CA LEU A 255 -17.53 -11.25 -6.21
C LEU A 255 -16.79 -11.93 -5.05
N HIS A 256 -17.36 -12.99 -4.47
CA HIS A 256 -16.69 -13.81 -3.44
C HIS A 256 -15.39 -14.43 -3.97
N ALA A 257 -15.41 -15.00 -5.16
CA ALA A 257 -14.21 -15.56 -5.80
C ALA A 257 -13.13 -14.49 -6.01
N ALA A 258 -13.51 -13.30 -6.49
CA ALA A 258 -12.60 -12.18 -6.69
C ALA A 258 -11.94 -11.72 -5.38
N PHE A 259 -12.67 -11.74 -4.26
CA PHE A 259 -12.12 -11.41 -2.94
C PHE A 259 -11.16 -12.46 -2.42
N THR A 260 -11.54 -13.74 -2.53
CA THR A 260 -10.67 -14.85 -2.11
C THR A 260 -9.34 -14.79 -2.87
N ASP A 261 -9.41 -14.62 -4.18
CA ASP A 261 -8.26 -14.52 -5.07
C ASP A 261 -7.41 -13.26 -4.74
N LEU A 262 -8.04 -12.12 -4.44
CA LEU A 262 -7.31 -10.92 -4.03
C LEU A 262 -6.61 -11.08 -2.66
N LEU A 263 -7.27 -11.70 -1.69
CA LEU A 263 -6.67 -11.97 -0.38
C LEU A 263 -5.50 -12.94 -0.49
N GLU A 264 -5.65 -13.99 -1.28
CA GLU A 264 -4.58 -14.93 -1.57
C GLU A 264 -3.40 -14.23 -2.25
N GLU A 265 -3.67 -13.37 -3.24
CA GLU A 265 -2.64 -12.56 -3.87
C GLU A 265 -1.93 -11.66 -2.87
N LEU A 266 -2.68 -10.87 -2.09
CA LEU A 266 -2.11 -9.98 -1.08
C LEU A 266 -1.29 -10.73 -0.02
N SER A 267 -1.57 -12.00 0.22
CA SER A 267 -0.82 -12.85 1.16
C SER A 267 0.47 -13.41 0.57
N ASN A 268 0.54 -13.57 -0.76
CA ASN A 268 1.66 -14.22 -1.46
C ASN A 268 2.57 -13.25 -2.24
N GLN A 269 2.57 -11.97 -1.88
CA GLN A 269 3.40 -10.94 -2.52
C GLN A 269 4.81 -10.91 -1.97
N TYR A 270 5.78 -10.66 -2.85
CA TYR A 270 7.16 -10.36 -2.50
C TYR A 270 7.39 -8.85 -2.50
N LEU A 271 8.07 -8.36 -1.48
CA LEU A 271 8.56 -6.98 -1.41
C LEU A 271 10.03 -6.97 -1.83
N LEU A 272 10.32 -6.36 -2.95
CA LEU A 272 11.67 -6.16 -3.47
C LEU A 272 12.06 -4.71 -3.28
N GLY A 273 13.34 -4.44 -3.01
CA GLY A 273 13.86 -3.10 -2.93
C GLY A 273 15.26 -3.02 -3.54
N TYR A 274 15.53 -1.97 -4.29
CA TYR A 274 16.85 -1.67 -4.83
C TYR A 274 17.14 -0.17 -4.80
N GLU A 275 18.41 0.17 -4.77
CA GLU A 275 18.90 1.52 -4.95
C GLU A 275 19.18 1.72 -6.43
N SER A 276 18.50 2.71 -7.05
CA SER A 276 18.69 2.95 -8.48
C SER A 276 20.12 3.33 -8.80
N SER A 277 20.73 2.65 -9.77
CA SER A 277 22.03 3.03 -10.31
C SER A 277 22.01 4.35 -11.11
N ASN A 278 20.82 4.89 -11.40
CA ASN A 278 20.61 6.16 -12.05
C ASN A 278 20.24 7.24 -11.02
N ALA A 279 21.22 8.05 -10.62
CA ALA A 279 21.04 9.09 -9.60
C ALA A 279 20.24 10.33 -10.07
N ARG A 280 19.82 10.42 -11.33
CA ARG A 280 19.07 11.57 -11.84
C ARG A 280 17.69 11.63 -11.20
N ARG A 281 17.27 12.81 -10.75
CA ARG A 281 15.93 13.09 -10.20
C ARG A 281 15.25 14.12 -11.11
N ASP A 282 14.73 13.66 -12.24
CA ASP A 282 14.30 14.51 -13.36
C ASP A 282 12.81 14.30 -13.76
N ASP A 283 12.02 13.68 -12.89
CA ASP A 283 10.62 13.32 -13.12
C ASP A 283 10.39 12.42 -14.37
N THR A 284 11.47 11.84 -14.91
CA THR A 284 11.31 10.88 -16.02
C THR A 284 10.75 9.56 -15.53
N PHE A 285 9.99 8.89 -16.40
CA PHE A 285 9.52 7.54 -16.15
C PHE A 285 10.65 6.55 -16.37
N ARG A 286 10.88 5.65 -15.41
CA ARG A 286 11.87 4.57 -15.46
C ARG A 286 11.15 3.24 -15.48
N LYS A 287 11.42 2.47 -16.53
CA LYS A 287 10.82 1.15 -16.71
C LYS A 287 11.46 0.14 -15.77
N ILE A 288 10.63 -0.64 -15.06
CA ILE A 288 11.08 -1.77 -14.24
C ILE A 288 10.71 -3.08 -14.93
N THR A 289 11.61 -4.04 -14.89
CA THR A 289 11.36 -5.42 -15.29
C THR A 289 11.80 -6.34 -14.15
N VAL A 290 10.92 -7.24 -13.74
CA VAL A 290 11.19 -8.29 -12.76
C VAL A 290 11.12 -9.64 -13.47
N GLN A 291 12.12 -10.47 -13.25
CA GLN A 291 12.17 -11.86 -13.73
C GLN A 291 12.44 -12.78 -12.54
N VAL A 292 11.94 -14.00 -12.59
CA VAL A 292 12.11 -15.01 -11.55
C VAL A 292 12.51 -16.34 -12.20
N ASP A 293 13.55 -16.95 -11.67
CA ASP A 293 14.10 -18.22 -12.18
C ASP A 293 13.04 -19.33 -12.16
N GLY A 294 12.92 -20.04 -13.27
CA GLY A 294 12.01 -21.18 -13.40
C GLY A 294 10.51 -20.82 -13.41
N GLN A 295 10.15 -19.54 -13.35
CA GLN A 295 8.75 -19.10 -13.30
C GLN A 295 8.36 -18.36 -14.58
N SER A 296 7.15 -18.63 -15.06
CA SER A 296 6.69 -18.10 -16.33
C SER A 296 5.91 -16.80 -16.24
N ARG A 297 5.35 -16.47 -15.08
CA ARG A 297 4.51 -15.28 -14.91
C ARG A 297 4.87 -14.51 -13.64
N VAL A 298 5.37 -13.31 -13.86
CA VAL A 298 5.66 -12.35 -12.80
C VAL A 298 4.89 -11.07 -13.09
N ARG A 299 4.10 -10.60 -12.13
CA ARG A 299 3.41 -9.33 -12.19
C ARG A 299 4.00 -8.39 -11.15
N ALA A 300 4.42 -7.22 -11.60
CA ALA A 300 4.98 -6.17 -10.76
C ALA A 300 4.67 -4.81 -11.39
N ARG A 301 4.92 -3.73 -10.66
CA ARG A 301 4.81 -2.38 -11.24
C ARG A 301 5.70 -2.26 -12.48
N GLN A 302 5.18 -1.58 -13.51
CA GLN A 302 5.88 -1.45 -14.79
C GLN A 302 7.00 -0.40 -14.76
N GLY A 303 7.02 0.45 -13.75
CA GLY A 303 8.02 1.51 -13.60
C GLY A 303 7.59 2.55 -12.56
N TYR A 304 8.37 3.61 -12.48
CA TYR A 304 8.11 4.73 -11.58
C TYR A 304 8.61 6.05 -12.15
N ARG A 305 8.12 7.17 -11.63
CA ARG A 305 8.69 8.49 -11.89
C ARG A 305 9.76 8.82 -10.87
N ALA A 306 10.97 9.11 -11.35
CA ALA A 306 12.07 9.54 -10.51
C ALA A 306 11.78 10.96 -9.99
N ALA A 307 11.35 11.06 -8.73
CA ALA A 307 10.91 12.34 -8.15
C ALA A 307 11.98 13.43 -8.31
N ALA A 308 11.59 14.58 -8.86
CA ALA A 308 12.46 15.76 -8.87
C ALA A 308 12.77 16.22 -7.44
N PRO A 309 13.95 16.82 -7.19
CA PRO A 309 14.22 17.49 -5.92
C PRO A 309 13.14 18.55 -5.65
N LYS A 310 12.66 18.60 -4.40
CA LYS A 310 11.75 19.68 -3.97
C LYS A 310 12.51 20.97 -3.79
#